data_fbbd5e8faac4641e32deed5932d7b610
#
_entry.id   fbbd5e8faac4641e32deed5932d7b610
#
_cell.length_a   1.000
_cell.length_b   1.000
_cell.length_c   1.000
_cell.angle_alpha   90.00
_cell.angle_beta   90.00
_cell.angle_gamma   90.00
#
_symmetry.space_group_name_H-M   'P 1'
#
loop_
_entity.id
_entity.type
_entity.pdbx_description
1 polymer ?
#
loop_
_entity_poly.entity_id
_entity_poly.type
_entity_poly.pdbx_seq_one_letter_code
_entity_poly.pdbx_strand_id
1 'polypeptide(L)'
;MSTLDSKVAALVDRPHDDDDDDDDDDDHEDALIAELEEDENGLDAFREQRLQQLHAEFTRAKHMRNSEHGTYTEIKDEKALMNITTSTKLCVVHFFHSDFGRCRIMDNHLETLAPKHFDTRFLRINVDNAPFLVTKLKVQVLPCVLAFVDGQGVDRIIGFEGLGYGTDKFTTADLERRLLQSGALVRAKVAEGETAGPVKNKHQEDDDEDDDDDWD
;
A
#
# COMPACT_ATOMS: atom_id res chain seq x y z
N MET A 1 -25.63 20.05 9.24
CA MET A 1 -25.80 21.42 9.78
C MET A 1 -24.46 22.09 9.66
N SER A 2 -24.33 23.00 8.68
CA SER A 2 -23.10 23.77 8.42
C SER A 2 -22.95 24.79 9.53
N THR A 3 -21.89 24.67 10.33
CA THR A 3 -21.51 25.70 11.31
C THR A 3 -20.90 26.84 10.50
N LEU A 4 -21.58 27.97 10.43
CA LEU A 4 -21.03 29.20 9.90
C LEU A 4 -19.71 29.52 10.61
N ASP A 5 -18.70 29.88 9.84
CA ASP A 5 -17.39 30.28 10.34
C ASP A 5 -17.56 31.40 11.38
N SER A 6 -16.82 31.33 12.48
CA SER A 6 -16.95 32.27 13.60
C SER A 6 -16.71 33.72 13.21
N LYS A 7 -15.95 33.97 12.13
CA LYS A 7 -15.71 35.29 11.53
C LYS A 7 -16.95 35.86 10.86
N VAL A 8 -17.72 35.01 10.15
CA VAL A 8 -18.98 35.42 9.49
C VAL A 8 -20.09 35.67 10.50
N ALA A 9 -20.13 34.86 11.59
CA ALA A 9 -21.08 35.08 12.68
C ALA A 9 -20.84 36.41 13.42
N ALA A 10 -19.59 36.81 13.58
CA ALA A 10 -19.24 38.09 14.22
C ALA A 10 -19.59 39.33 13.37
N LEU A 11 -19.71 39.16 12.04
CA LEU A 11 -20.09 40.25 11.12
C LEU A 11 -21.60 40.51 11.14
N VAL A 12 -22.41 39.48 11.36
CA VAL A 12 -23.88 39.54 11.36
C VAL A 12 -24.43 40.08 12.69
N ASP A 13 -23.71 39.99 13.78
CA ASP A 13 -24.16 40.33 15.14
C ASP A 13 -23.72 41.75 15.63
N ARG A 14 -23.22 42.63 14.72
CA ARG A 14 -22.89 44.00 15.11
C ARG A 14 -24.18 44.79 15.26
N PRO A 15 -24.42 45.40 16.45
CA PRO A 15 -25.50 46.38 16.57
C PRO A 15 -25.17 47.61 15.71
N HIS A 16 -26.17 48.00 14.91
CA HIS A 16 -26.11 49.21 14.12
C HIS A 16 -26.25 50.42 15.01
N ASP A 17 -25.11 51.00 15.42
CA ASP A 17 -25.06 52.30 16.08
C ASP A 17 -25.07 53.36 14.97
N ASP A 18 -26.19 54.10 14.86
CA ASP A 18 -26.35 55.26 14.03
C ASP A 18 -25.49 56.44 14.56
N ASP A 19 -24.20 56.45 14.21
CA ASP A 19 -23.38 57.65 14.33
C ASP A 19 -22.52 57.77 13.06
N ASP A 20 -22.76 58.87 12.33
CA ASP A 20 -22.17 59.33 11.09
C ASP A 20 -20.60 59.38 11.19
N ASP A 21 -19.91 58.35 10.67
CA ASP A 21 -18.51 58.41 10.17
C ASP A 21 -18.37 57.39 9.05
N ASP A 22 -18.88 57.75 7.85
CA ASP A 22 -19.03 56.89 6.69
C ASP A 22 -17.76 56.65 5.87
N ASP A 23 -16.55 57.07 6.28
CA ASP A 23 -15.35 57.00 5.43
C ASP A 23 -14.32 55.93 5.80
N ASP A 24 -14.44 55.26 7.01
CA ASP A 24 -13.47 54.27 7.44
C ASP A 24 -13.92 52.80 7.26
N ASP A 25 -15.20 52.53 6.94
CA ASP A 25 -15.74 51.17 6.82
C ASP A 25 -15.46 50.53 5.43
N ASP A 26 -15.32 51.32 4.35
CA ASP A 26 -15.08 50.85 2.98
C ASP A 26 -13.68 50.17 2.86
N ASP A 27 -12.63 50.73 3.51
CA ASP A 27 -11.30 50.16 3.48
C ASP A 27 -11.19 48.80 4.20
N HIS A 28 -12.10 48.56 5.16
CA HIS A 28 -12.12 47.30 5.91
C HIS A 28 -12.84 46.17 5.17
N GLU A 29 -13.90 46.50 4.40
CA GLU A 29 -14.59 45.53 3.55
C GLU A 29 -13.71 45.07 2.37
N ASP A 30 -13.01 45.98 1.74
CA ASP A 30 -12.08 45.66 0.65
C ASP A 30 -10.91 44.77 1.11
N ALA A 31 -10.41 44.96 2.34
CA ALA A 31 -9.38 44.12 2.94
C ALA A 31 -9.87 42.70 3.23
N LEU A 32 -11.12 42.55 3.70
CA LEU A 32 -11.74 41.24 3.95
C LEU A 32 -12.05 40.50 2.65
N ILE A 33 -12.49 41.21 1.60
CA ILE A 33 -12.72 40.64 0.28
C ILE A 33 -11.41 40.16 -0.33
N ALA A 34 -10.34 40.93 -0.21
CA ALA A 34 -8.99 40.56 -0.68
C ALA A 34 -8.46 39.30 0.04
N GLU A 35 -8.67 39.18 1.37
CA GLU A 35 -8.28 37.98 2.14
C GLU A 35 -9.10 36.75 1.70
N LEU A 36 -10.39 36.89 1.41
CA LEU A 36 -11.25 35.83 0.90
C LEU A 36 -10.86 35.38 -0.52
N GLU A 37 -10.49 36.34 -1.40
CA GLU A 37 -9.99 36.03 -2.76
C GLU A 37 -8.63 35.31 -2.73
N GLU A 38 -7.74 35.64 -1.78
CA GLU A 38 -6.49 34.92 -1.57
C GLU A 38 -6.75 33.49 -1.09
N ASP A 39 -7.69 33.29 -0.18
CA ASP A 39 -8.08 31.96 0.31
C ASP A 39 -8.75 31.11 -0.80
N GLU A 40 -9.58 31.68 -1.67
CA GLU A 40 -10.15 30.97 -2.82
C GLU A 40 -9.08 30.55 -3.83
N ASN A 41 -8.14 31.43 -4.15
CA ASN A 41 -7.00 31.11 -5.03
C ASN A 41 -6.11 30.03 -4.44
N GLY A 42 -5.90 30.01 -3.11
CA GLY A 42 -5.18 28.96 -2.40
C GLY A 42 -5.89 27.62 -2.49
N LEU A 43 -7.20 27.59 -2.29
CA LEU A 43 -8.01 26.37 -2.39
C LEU A 43 -8.06 25.82 -3.82
N ASP A 44 -8.13 26.65 -4.83
CA ASP A 44 -8.10 26.23 -6.23
C ASP A 44 -6.74 25.66 -6.63
N ALA A 45 -5.63 26.23 -6.16
CA ALA A 45 -4.32 25.67 -6.35
C ALA A 45 -4.15 24.29 -5.70
N PHE A 46 -4.70 24.08 -4.48
CA PHE A 46 -4.72 22.76 -3.83
C PHE A 46 -5.60 21.75 -4.58
N ARG A 47 -6.75 22.17 -5.09
CA ARG A 47 -7.64 21.33 -5.93
C ARG A 47 -6.93 20.90 -7.21
N GLU A 48 -6.28 21.83 -7.88
CA GLU A 48 -5.54 21.54 -9.11
C GLU A 48 -4.36 20.59 -8.84
N GLN A 49 -3.59 20.84 -7.79
CA GLN A 49 -2.51 19.95 -7.38
C GLN A 49 -3.03 18.53 -7.06
N ARG A 50 -4.17 18.41 -6.37
CA ARG A 50 -4.78 17.12 -6.06
C ARG A 50 -5.26 16.40 -7.31
N LEU A 51 -5.87 17.12 -8.26
CA LEU A 51 -6.28 16.58 -9.55
C LEU A 51 -5.08 16.07 -10.35
N GLN A 52 -3.98 16.83 -10.38
CA GLN A 52 -2.75 16.40 -11.05
C GLN A 52 -2.16 15.14 -10.42
N GLN A 53 -2.14 15.06 -9.07
CA GLN A 53 -1.70 13.86 -8.35
C GLN A 53 -2.56 12.64 -8.71
N LEU A 54 -3.89 12.78 -8.66
CA LEU A 54 -4.81 11.69 -9.01
C LEU A 54 -4.66 11.25 -10.47
N HIS A 55 -4.45 12.19 -11.38
CA HIS A 55 -4.21 11.88 -12.78
C HIS A 55 -2.90 11.13 -12.99
N ALA A 56 -1.84 11.53 -12.29
CA ALA A 56 -0.56 10.83 -12.32
C ALA A 56 -0.65 9.40 -11.73
N GLU A 57 -1.34 9.25 -10.60
CA GLU A 57 -1.59 7.95 -9.97
C GLU A 57 -2.42 7.03 -10.87
N PHE A 58 -3.47 7.56 -11.49
CA PHE A 58 -4.31 6.79 -12.43
C PHE A 58 -3.54 6.33 -13.67
N THR A 59 -2.74 7.23 -14.25
CA THR A 59 -1.89 6.91 -15.40
C THR A 59 -0.86 5.85 -15.06
N ARG A 60 -0.22 5.97 -13.88
CA ARG A 60 0.71 4.97 -13.35
C ARG A 60 0.02 3.62 -13.15
N ALA A 61 -1.14 3.60 -12.50
CA ALA A 61 -1.91 2.38 -12.25
C ALA A 61 -2.34 1.70 -13.56
N LYS A 62 -2.75 2.48 -14.56
CA LYS A 62 -3.08 1.97 -15.90
C LYS A 62 -1.87 1.37 -16.59
N HIS A 63 -0.71 2.02 -16.52
CA HIS A 63 0.53 1.49 -17.09
C HIS A 63 0.94 0.18 -16.41
N MET A 64 0.89 0.13 -15.07
CA MET A 64 1.22 -1.07 -14.30
C MET A 64 0.27 -2.23 -14.62
N ARG A 65 -1.03 -1.96 -14.74
CA ARG A 65 -2.01 -2.97 -15.16
C ARG A 65 -1.72 -3.53 -16.56
N ASN A 66 -1.38 -2.67 -17.51
CA ASN A 66 -0.99 -3.09 -18.85
C ASN A 66 0.31 -3.92 -18.87
N SER A 67 1.17 -3.72 -17.87
CA SER A 67 2.39 -4.49 -17.67
C SER A 67 2.18 -5.72 -16.76
N GLU A 68 0.93 -6.18 -16.59
CA GLU A 68 0.55 -7.39 -15.84
C GLU A 68 0.95 -7.36 -14.36
N HIS A 69 1.07 -6.17 -13.74
CA HIS A 69 1.22 -6.05 -12.30
C HIS A 69 -0.08 -6.49 -11.59
N GLY A 70 0.05 -7.02 -10.37
CA GLY A 70 -1.08 -7.56 -9.61
C GLY A 70 -1.49 -8.97 -10.03
N THR A 71 -0.80 -9.57 -11.01
CA THR A 71 -1.03 -10.95 -11.45
C THR A 71 0.24 -11.79 -11.30
N TYR A 72 0.06 -13.10 -11.16
CA TYR A 72 1.16 -14.06 -11.14
C TYR A 72 1.26 -14.74 -12.49
N THR A 73 2.24 -14.33 -13.30
CA THR A 73 2.32 -14.67 -14.72
C THR A 73 3.46 -15.65 -15.00
N GLU A 74 3.18 -16.66 -15.83
CA GLU A 74 4.20 -17.59 -16.32
C GLU A 74 4.86 -17.05 -17.57
N ILE A 75 6.19 -16.94 -17.55
CA ILE A 75 7.03 -16.58 -18.69
C ILE A 75 7.64 -17.84 -19.27
N LYS A 76 7.51 -18.02 -20.59
CA LYS A 76 8.02 -19.18 -21.31
C LYS A 76 9.37 -18.93 -21.98
N ASP A 77 9.75 -17.67 -22.13
CA ASP A 77 10.99 -17.27 -22.79
C ASP A 77 11.96 -16.62 -21.79
N GLU A 78 13.16 -17.16 -21.73
CA GLU A 78 14.23 -16.68 -20.86
C GLU A 78 14.66 -15.24 -21.15
N LYS A 79 14.70 -14.85 -22.44
CA LYS A 79 15.05 -13.49 -22.84
C LYS A 79 13.99 -12.48 -22.42
N ALA A 80 12.72 -12.87 -22.56
CA ALA A 80 11.61 -12.05 -22.10
C ALA A 80 11.69 -11.83 -20.58
N LEU A 81 11.99 -12.87 -19.80
CA LEU A 81 12.18 -12.76 -18.37
C LEU A 81 13.32 -11.80 -18.02
N MET A 82 14.48 -11.90 -18.70
CA MET A 82 15.60 -10.99 -18.49
C MET A 82 15.22 -9.53 -18.76
N ASN A 83 14.52 -9.27 -19.85
CA ASN A 83 14.07 -7.92 -20.19
C ASN A 83 13.11 -7.37 -19.14
N ILE A 84 12.18 -8.19 -18.65
CA ILE A 84 11.22 -7.78 -17.62
C ILE A 84 11.94 -7.48 -16.32
N THR A 85 12.84 -8.36 -15.84
CA THR A 85 13.55 -8.16 -14.57
C THR A 85 14.47 -6.95 -14.58
N THR A 86 15.02 -6.59 -15.74
CA THR A 86 15.89 -5.40 -15.88
C THR A 86 15.12 -4.10 -16.08
N SER A 87 13.91 -4.14 -16.64
CA SER A 87 13.09 -2.95 -16.90
C SER A 87 12.10 -2.63 -15.77
N THR A 88 11.79 -3.60 -14.92
CA THR A 88 10.82 -3.45 -13.83
C THR A 88 11.54 -3.11 -12.52
N LYS A 89 11.02 -2.11 -11.81
CA LYS A 89 11.63 -1.65 -10.55
C LYS A 89 11.63 -2.73 -9.48
N LEU A 90 10.48 -3.38 -9.26
CA LEU A 90 10.31 -4.42 -8.26
C LEU A 90 9.78 -5.69 -8.92
N CYS A 91 10.51 -6.79 -8.80
CA CYS A 91 10.14 -8.04 -9.44
C CYS A 91 10.48 -9.23 -8.55
N VAL A 92 9.58 -10.20 -8.48
CA VAL A 92 9.76 -11.48 -7.81
C VAL A 92 9.63 -12.59 -8.84
N VAL A 93 10.64 -13.45 -8.96
CA VAL A 93 10.69 -14.53 -9.96
C VAL A 93 10.79 -15.88 -9.23
N HIS A 94 9.83 -16.76 -9.51
CA HIS A 94 9.82 -18.14 -9.02
C HIS A 94 10.32 -19.08 -10.12
N PHE A 95 11.45 -19.74 -9.87
CA PHE A 95 11.94 -20.83 -10.67
C PHE A 95 11.31 -22.14 -10.19
N PHE A 96 10.57 -22.79 -11.05
CA PHE A 96 9.82 -23.99 -10.72
C PHE A 96 10.01 -25.12 -11.74
N HIS A 97 9.62 -26.31 -11.35
CA HIS A 97 9.42 -27.43 -12.24
C HIS A 97 8.09 -28.12 -11.90
N SER A 98 7.36 -28.54 -12.90
CA SER A 98 6.00 -29.11 -12.77
C SER A 98 5.91 -30.33 -11.86
N ASP A 99 6.97 -31.14 -11.84
CA ASP A 99 7.01 -32.43 -11.12
C ASP A 99 7.25 -32.27 -9.61
N PHE A 100 7.62 -31.07 -9.16
CA PHE A 100 7.91 -30.82 -7.75
C PHE A 100 6.70 -30.24 -7.01
N GLY A 101 6.09 -31.03 -6.13
CA GLY A 101 4.95 -30.62 -5.31
C GLY A 101 5.22 -29.38 -4.44
N ARG A 102 6.46 -29.18 -3.98
CA ARG A 102 6.86 -27.99 -3.22
C ARG A 102 6.76 -26.69 -4.02
N CYS A 103 6.98 -26.74 -5.35
CA CYS A 103 6.79 -25.59 -6.23
C CYS A 103 5.34 -25.13 -6.23
N ARG A 104 4.39 -26.07 -6.24
CA ARG A 104 2.96 -25.76 -6.19
C ARG A 104 2.55 -25.07 -4.89
N ILE A 105 3.16 -25.44 -3.74
CA ILE A 105 2.93 -24.76 -2.46
C ILE A 105 3.39 -23.29 -2.56
N MET A 106 4.60 -23.05 -3.11
CA MET A 106 5.13 -21.71 -3.31
C MET A 106 4.26 -20.90 -4.27
N ASP A 107 3.80 -21.51 -5.37
CA ASP A 107 2.90 -20.86 -6.33
C ASP A 107 1.64 -20.32 -5.66
N ASN A 108 0.96 -21.13 -4.83
CA ASN A 108 -0.26 -20.71 -4.13
C ASN A 108 -0.05 -19.48 -3.24
N HIS A 109 1.10 -19.40 -2.57
CA HIS A 109 1.43 -18.25 -1.73
C HIS A 109 1.75 -17.00 -2.58
N LEU A 110 2.52 -17.13 -3.66
CA LEU A 110 2.85 -16.03 -4.55
C LEU A 110 1.63 -15.51 -5.31
N GLU A 111 0.74 -16.40 -5.75
CA GLU A 111 -0.53 -16.04 -6.37
C GLU A 111 -1.44 -15.24 -5.42
N THR A 112 -1.42 -15.58 -4.12
CA THR A 112 -2.15 -14.83 -3.08
C THR A 112 -1.53 -13.45 -2.82
N LEU A 113 -0.22 -13.30 -2.96
CA LEU A 113 0.50 -12.05 -2.71
C LEU A 113 0.43 -11.08 -3.90
N ALA A 114 0.39 -11.58 -5.13
CA ALA A 114 0.44 -10.75 -6.33
C ALA A 114 -0.63 -9.62 -6.36
N PRO A 115 -1.92 -9.88 -6.07
CA PRO A 115 -2.93 -8.82 -6.08
C PRO A 115 -2.79 -7.84 -4.91
N LYS A 116 -2.14 -8.23 -3.80
CA LYS A 116 -1.94 -7.37 -2.62
C LYS A 116 -0.80 -6.37 -2.82
N HIS A 117 0.21 -6.75 -3.60
CA HIS A 117 1.42 -5.96 -3.82
C HIS A 117 1.51 -5.53 -5.29
N PHE A 118 0.61 -4.64 -5.68
CA PHE A 118 0.47 -4.18 -7.07
C PHE A 118 1.72 -3.47 -7.63
N ASP A 119 2.55 -2.90 -6.78
CA ASP A 119 3.81 -2.24 -7.18
C ASP A 119 4.90 -3.24 -7.60
N THR A 120 4.76 -4.52 -7.25
CA THR A 120 5.72 -5.58 -7.54
C THR A 120 5.18 -6.52 -8.61
N ARG A 121 6.01 -6.85 -9.59
CA ARG A 121 5.66 -7.83 -10.61
C ARG A 121 6.03 -9.23 -10.17
N PHE A 122 5.06 -10.14 -10.18
CA PHE A 122 5.26 -11.54 -9.81
C PHE A 122 5.29 -12.41 -11.05
N LEU A 123 6.38 -13.15 -11.20
CA LEU A 123 6.63 -14.00 -12.36
C LEU A 123 7.04 -15.40 -11.94
N ARG A 124 6.77 -16.38 -12.81
CA ARG A 124 7.33 -17.71 -12.69
C ARG A 124 7.88 -18.20 -14.03
N ILE A 125 8.89 -19.03 -13.97
CA ILE A 125 9.49 -19.66 -15.13
C ILE A 125 9.84 -21.11 -14.83
N ASN A 126 9.53 -22.02 -15.77
CA ASN A 126 10.01 -23.39 -15.70
C ASN A 126 11.51 -23.40 -15.95
N VAL A 127 12.28 -24.13 -15.12
CA VAL A 127 13.74 -24.24 -15.25
C VAL A 127 14.17 -24.84 -16.59
N ASP A 128 13.34 -25.67 -17.21
CA ASP A 128 13.59 -26.25 -18.55
C ASP A 128 13.62 -25.18 -19.66
N ASN A 129 12.87 -24.09 -19.45
CA ASN A 129 12.78 -22.96 -20.37
C ASN A 129 13.82 -21.88 -20.12
N ALA A 130 14.66 -22.03 -19.06
CA ALA A 130 15.62 -21.02 -18.63
C ALA A 130 17.01 -21.58 -18.28
N PRO A 131 17.64 -22.40 -19.16
CA PRO A 131 18.90 -23.08 -18.85
C PRO A 131 20.06 -22.10 -18.59
N PHE A 132 20.11 -20.99 -19.30
CA PHE A 132 21.13 -19.96 -19.09
C PHE A 132 20.96 -19.28 -17.73
N LEU A 133 19.74 -18.83 -17.38
CA LEU A 133 19.48 -18.19 -16.10
C LEU A 133 19.70 -19.15 -14.92
N VAL A 134 19.27 -20.40 -15.04
CA VAL A 134 19.52 -21.44 -14.04
C VAL A 134 21.03 -21.57 -13.75
N THR A 135 21.85 -21.62 -14.80
CA THR A 135 23.30 -21.70 -14.67
C THR A 135 23.90 -20.41 -14.12
N LYS A 136 23.49 -19.26 -14.69
CA LYS A 136 24.04 -17.94 -14.31
C LYS A 136 23.68 -17.57 -12.87
N LEU A 137 22.44 -17.82 -12.45
CA LEU A 137 21.95 -17.54 -11.11
C LEU A 137 22.19 -18.69 -10.13
N LYS A 138 22.83 -19.80 -10.58
CA LYS A 138 23.14 -20.97 -9.76
C LYS A 138 21.91 -21.53 -9.03
N VAL A 139 20.81 -21.72 -9.74
CA VAL A 139 19.60 -22.34 -9.21
C VAL A 139 19.81 -23.85 -9.16
N GLN A 140 20.00 -24.41 -7.97
CA GLN A 140 20.31 -25.85 -7.77
C GLN A 140 19.18 -26.59 -7.07
N VAL A 141 18.34 -25.89 -6.33
CA VAL A 141 17.25 -26.45 -5.52
C VAL A 141 15.96 -25.74 -5.84
N LEU A 142 14.88 -26.51 -5.96
CA LEU A 142 13.53 -25.97 -6.24
C LEU A 142 12.59 -26.22 -5.05
N PRO A 143 11.61 -25.34 -4.83
CA PRO A 143 11.41 -24.04 -5.48
C PRO A 143 12.54 -23.06 -5.19
N CYS A 144 12.82 -22.13 -6.12
CA CYS A 144 13.75 -21.05 -5.88
C CYS A 144 13.08 -19.72 -6.24
N VAL A 145 12.96 -18.82 -5.28
CA VAL A 145 12.39 -17.49 -5.46
C VAL A 145 13.51 -16.45 -5.40
N LEU A 146 13.63 -15.64 -6.43
CA LEU A 146 14.57 -14.54 -6.52
C LEU A 146 13.83 -13.21 -6.50
N ALA A 147 14.26 -12.31 -5.65
CA ALA A 147 13.73 -10.96 -5.54
C ALA A 147 14.70 -9.98 -6.20
N PHE A 148 14.16 -9.10 -7.06
CA PHE A 148 14.92 -8.10 -7.79
C PHE A 148 14.40 -6.70 -7.48
N VAL A 149 15.34 -5.78 -7.28
CA VAL A 149 15.09 -4.33 -7.15
C VAL A 149 15.97 -3.63 -8.17
N ASP A 150 15.37 -2.83 -9.06
CA ASP A 150 16.06 -2.13 -10.15
C ASP A 150 17.01 -3.04 -10.97
N GLY A 151 16.54 -4.26 -11.26
CA GLY A 151 17.30 -5.26 -12.01
C GLY A 151 18.39 -6.01 -11.24
N GLN A 152 18.59 -5.68 -9.96
CA GLN A 152 19.58 -6.35 -9.11
C GLN A 152 18.90 -7.38 -8.19
N GLY A 153 19.47 -8.58 -8.11
CA GLY A 153 19.00 -9.61 -7.18
C GLY A 153 19.35 -9.23 -5.74
N VAL A 154 18.34 -8.96 -4.92
CA VAL A 154 18.49 -8.52 -3.53
C VAL A 154 18.27 -9.64 -2.50
N ASP A 155 17.45 -10.63 -2.84
CA ASP A 155 17.22 -11.80 -1.97
C ASP A 155 16.98 -13.07 -2.77
N ARG A 156 17.27 -14.19 -2.11
CA ARG A 156 17.09 -15.53 -2.65
C ARG A 156 16.50 -16.43 -1.59
N ILE A 157 15.39 -17.07 -1.92
CA ILE A 157 14.74 -18.07 -1.09
C ILE A 157 14.92 -19.44 -1.78
N ILE A 158 15.64 -20.34 -1.14
CA ILE A 158 15.93 -21.69 -1.65
C ILE A 158 15.03 -22.68 -0.91
N GLY A 159 14.20 -23.41 -1.64
CA GLY A 159 13.17 -24.25 -1.01
C GLY A 159 12.27 -23.41 -0.12
N PHE A 160 12.22 -23.74 1.15
CA PHE A 160 11.46 -23.01 2.18
C PHE A 160 12.38 -22.45 3.28
N GLU A 161 13.67 -22.30 2.99
CA GLU A 161 14.65 -21.82 3.97
C GLU A 161 14.35 -20.36 4.38
N GLY A 162 14.37 -20.13 5.70
CA GLY A 162 14.10 -18.80 6.27
C GLY A 162 12.62 -18.40 6.21
N LEU A 163 11.71 -19.31 5.88
CA LEU A 163 10.29 -19.14 5.94
C LEU A 163 9.71 -19.97 7.10
N GLY A 164 9.27 -19.28 8.16
CA GLY A 164 8.60 -19.90 9.31
C GLY A 164 9.52 -20.73 10.22
N TYR A 165 8.92 -21.51 11.12
CA TYR A 165 9.59 -22.30 12.16
C TYR A 165 9.84 -23.78 11.78
N GLY A 166 9.72 -24.16 10.50
CA GLY A 166 9.89 -25.56 10.09
C GLY A 166 10.21 -25.73 8.63
N THR A 167 10.75 -26.92 8.30
CA THR A 167 11.26 -27.21 6.95
C THR A 167 10.21 -27.30 5.87
N ASP A 168 8.93 -27.50 6.22
CA ASP A 168 7.87 -27.78 5.22
C ASP A 168 6.56 -26.99 5.42
N LYS A 169 6.45 -26.17 6.47
CA LYS A 169 5.23 -25.38 6.74
C LYS A 169 5.60 -23.93 7.00
N PHE A 170 5.19 -23.06 6.11
CA PHE A 170 5.26 -21.62 6.27
C PHE A 170 3.90 -21.00 5.89
N THR A 171 3.67 -19.78 6.34
CA THR A 171 2.45 -19.03 6.00
C THR A 171 2.75 -18.01 4.91
N THR A 172 1.68 -17.55 4.23
CA THR A 172 1.81 -16.44 3.27
C THR A 172 2.41 -15.20 3.93
N ALA A 173 2.09 -14.96 5.21
CA ALA A 173 2.63 -13.84 5.99
C ALA A 173 4.15 -13.96 6.25
N ASP A 174 4.68 -15.18 6.37
CA ASP A 174 6.12 -15.39 6.54
C ASP A 174 6.88 -15.06 5.25
N LEU A 175 6.35 -15.50 4.11
CA LEU A 175 6.89 -15.16 2.79
C LEU A 175 6.81 -13.65 2.52
N GLU A 176 5.65 -13.04 2.80
CA GLU A 176 5.44 -11.60 2.67
C GLU A 176 6.45 -10.81 3.52
N ARG A 177 6.61 -11.19 4.78
CA ARG A 177 7.58 -10.56 5.70
C ARG A 177 9.01 -10.61 5.15
N ARG A 178 9.42 -11.76 4.63
CA ARG A 178 10.75 -11.94 4.03
C ARG A 178 10.95 -11.04 2.81
N LEU A 179 9.97 -11.00 1.91
CA LEU A 179 10.03 -10.19 0.71
C LEU A 179 9.92 -8.67 1.01
N LEU A 180 9.23 -8.28 2.10
CA LEU A 180 9.24 -6.89 2.60
C LEU A 180 10.60 -6.50 3.17
N GLN A 181 11.27 -7.42 3.89
CA GLN A 181 12.61 -7.17 4.44
C GLN A 181 13.66 -7.01 3.34
N SER A 182 13.52 -7.72 2.23
CA SER A 182 14.41 -7.58 1.07
C SER A 182 14.20 -6.29 0.27
N GLY A 183 13.11 -5.56 0.52
CA GLY A 183 12.73 -4.38 -0.24
C GLY A 183 12.08 -4.66 -1.60
N ALA A 184 11.88 -5.93 -1.95
CA ALA A 184 11.18 -6.32 -3.19
C ALA A 184 9.67 -6.10 -3.11
N LEU A 185 9.10 -6.03 -1.91
CA LEU A 185 7.75 -5.58 -1.66
C LEU A 185 7.75 -4.23 -0.94
N VAL A 186 6.78 -3.40 -1.25
CA VAL A 186 6.54 -2.14 -0.55
C VAL A 186 5.21 -2.28 0.19
N ARG A 187 5.17 -1.88 1.47
CA ARG A 187 3.89 -1.78 2.17
C ARG A 187 3.02 -0.77 1.44
N ALA A 188 1.78 -1.14 1.16
CA ALA A 188 0.80 -0.16 0.72
C ALA A 188 0.81 1.00 1.71
N LYS A 189 1.05 2.23 1.23
CA LYS A 189 0.85 3.42 2.06
C LYS A 189 -0.61 3.43 2.43
N VAL A 190 -0.94 3.03 3.65
CA VAL A 190 -2.22 3.37 4.26
C VAL A 190 -2.25 4.90 4.22
N ALA A 191 -3.24 5.46 3.53
CA ALA A 191 -3.46 6.89 3.54
C ALA A 191 -3.43 7.34 5.01
N GLU A 192 -2.49 8.22 5.35
CA GLU A 192 -2.36 8.78 6.71
C GLU A 192 -3.64 9.59 6.98
N GLY A 193 -4.69 8.93 7.44
CA GLY A 193 -6.00 9.54 7.69
C GLY A 193 -6.87 8.75 8.67
N GLU A 194 -6.53 7.48 8.92
CA GLU A 194 -7.20 6.71 9.97
C GLU A 194 -6.18 6.30 11.04
N THR A 195 -5.95 7.22 11.98
CA THR A 195 -5.44 6.86 13.29
C THR A 195 -6.48 5.98 13.96
N ALA A 196 -6.32 4.67 13.87
CA ALA A 196 -7.01 3.75 14.75
C ALA A 196 -6.63 4.16 16.18
N GLY A 197 -7.54 4.83 16.85
CA GLY A 197 -7.42 5.16 18.25
C GLY A 197 -7.21 3.87 19.06
N PRO A 198 -6.50 3.94 20.18
CA PRO A 198 -6.22 2.77 21.01
C PRO A 198 -7.54 2.14 21.44
N VAL A 199 -7.74 0.88 21.05
CA VAL A 199 -8.83 0.05 21.55
C VAL A 199 -8.63 -0.07 23.07
N LYS A 200 -9.43 0.67 23.83
CA LYS A 200 -9.53 0.48 25.28
C LYS A 200 -10.21 -0.87 25.50
N ASN A 201 -9.41 -1.87 25.84
CA ASN A 201 -9.91 -3.08 26.47
C ASN A 201 -10.61 -2.67 27.78
N LYS A 202 -11.93 -2.68 27.75
CA LYS A 202 -12.75 -2.56 28.94
C LYS A 202 -12.71 -3.96 29.55
N HIS A 203 -11.86 -4.11 30.58
CA HIS A 203 -11.97 -5.23 31.53
C HIS A 203 -13.35 -5.13 32.16
N GLN A 204 -14.17 -6.10 31.88
CA GLN A 204 -15.40 -6.37 32.59
C GLN A 204 -14.97 -7.18 33.82
N GLU A 205 -14.98 -6.54 34.97
CA GLU A 205 -14.93 -7.21 36.26
C GLU A 205 -16.32 -7.80 36.46
N ASP A 206 -16.42 -9.11 36.36
CA ASP A 206 -17.60 -9.86 36.79
C ASP A 206 -17.49 -9.99 38.33
N ASP A 207 -18.31 -9.21 39.03
CA ASP A 207 -18.61 -9.39 40.45
C ASP A 207 -19.48 -10.64 40.56
N ASP A 208 -18.88 -11.74 41.02
CA ASP A 208 -19.58 -12.90 41.54
C ASP A 208 -20.12 -12.55 42.94
N GLU A 209 -21.39 -12.19 43.05
CA GLU A 209 -22.12 -12.18 44.30
C GLU A 209 -22.62 -13.61 44.57
N ASP A 210 -22.00 -14.23 45.60
CA ASP A 210 -22.49 -15.40 46.32
C ASP A 210 -23.85 -15.10 46.91
N ASP A 211 -24.89 -15.80 46.46
CA ASP A 211 -26.15 -15.99 47.19
C ASP A 211 -26.27 -17.44 47.64
N ASP A 212 -25.84 -17.64 48.88
CA ASP A 212 -26.28 -18.75 49.74
C ASP A 212 -27.82 -18.69 49.94
N ASP A 213 -28.57 -19.64 49.38
CA ASP A 213 -29.90 -19.96 49.85
C ASP A 213 -30.01 -21.45 50.11
N ASP A 214 -29.87 -21.69 51.41
CA ASP A 214 -30.26 -22.81 52.24
C ASP A 214 -31.78 -23.11 52.14
N TRP A 215 -32.16 -24.32 51.73
CA TRP A 215 -33.47 -24.93 51.97
C TRP A 215 -33.43 -26.46 52.06
N ASP A 216 -33.59 -26.95 53.30
CA ASP A 216 -34.21 -28.19 53.77
C ASP A 216 -34.18 -29.44 52.87
#